data_d774e38d89fdef4290a1139a65787442
#
_entry.id   d774e38d89fdef4290a1139a65787442
#
_cell.length_a   1.000
_cell.length_b   1.000
_cell.length_c   1.000
_cell.angle_alpha   90.00
_cell.angle_beta   90.00
_cell.angle_gamma   90.00
#
_symmetry.space_group_name_H-M   'P 1'
#
loop_
_entity.id
_entity.type
_entity.pdbx_description
1 polymer ?
#
loop_
_entity_poly.entity_id
_entity_poly.type
_entity_poly.pdbx_seq_one_letter_code
_entity_poly.pdbx_strand_id
1 'polypeptide(L)'
;MLSWMDCAFSNDGKIIFAAAVVIDTSDFSIIETTTASRKVDFPYIPGLLSFREAPACIDAVEKLKTNPDVFVVDGQGIAHPRRLGIASHIGLLIDKPTIGCAKSRLIGTFDEPGSKKGSHNPLMDSGEKIGEVLRTRTDVKPVYVSVGHKCTLDDAISIVLECTTKYRLPEPSRLAHQLVGQAKLG
;
A
#
# COMPACT_ATOMS: atom_id res chain seq x y z
N MET A 1 11.50 7.93 8.91
CA MET A 1 11.73 7.00 7.75
C MET A 1 10.43 6.31 7.38
N LEU A 2 10.18 6.15 6.10
CA LEU A 2 8.98 5.53 5.58
C LEU A 2 9.36 4.32 4.71
N SER A 3 8.64 3.20 4.84
CA SER A 3 8.76 2.06 3.93
C SER A 3 7.54 1.97 3.02
N TRP A 4 7.76 1.72 1.74
CA TRP A 4 6.73 1.39 0.77
C TRP A 4 6.86 -0.06 0.33
N MET A 5 5.71 -0.75 0.23
CA MET A 5 5.66 -2.16 -0.08
C MET A 5 4.75 -2.42 -1.28
N ASP A 6 5.20 -3.29 -2.15
CA ASP A 6 4.41 -3.82 -3.28
C ASP A 6 4.69 -5.31 -3.44
N CYS A 7 3.77 -6.04 -4.07
CA CYS A 7 3.94 -7.44 -4.40
C CYS A 7 3.29 -7.79 -5.74
N ALA A 8 3.79 -8.85 -6.37
CA ALA A 8 3.22 -9.36 -7.62
C ALA A 8 3.42 -10.87 -7.75
N PHE A 9 2.47 -11.52 -8.41
CA PHE A 9 2.56 -12.95 -8.71
C PHE A 9 3.38 -13.21 -9.97
N SER A 10 4.02 -14.38 -10.03
CA SER A 10 4.55 -14.96 -11.29
C SER A 10 3.41 -15.14 -12.31
N ASN A 11 3.78 -15.30 -13.58
CA ASN A 11 2.79 -15.42 -14.65
C ASN A 11 1.88 -16.65 -14.50
N ASP A 12 2.39 -17.71 -13.88
CA ASP A 12 1.64 -18.94 -13.57
C ASP A 12 0.94 -18.90 -12.20
N GLY A 13 1.09 -17.79 -11.44
CA GLY A 13 0.48 -17.57 -10.14
C GLY A 13 1.03 -18.43 -9.00
N LYS A 14 2.13 -19.16 -9.22
CA LYS A 14 2.70 -20.11 -8.24
C LYS A 14 3.69 -19.49 -7.28
N ILE A 15 4.30 -18.39 -7.68
CA ILE A 15 5.29 -17.66 -6.87
C ILE A 15 4.76 -16.23 -6.68
N ILE A 16 4.94 -15.71 -5.49
CA ILE A 16 4.74 -14.30 -5.20
C ILE A 16 6.09 -13.65 -4.90
N PHE A 17 6.28 -12.46 -5.42
CA PHE A 17 7.43 -11.59 -5.18
C PHE A 17 6.95 -10.38 -4.40
N ALA A 18 7.71 -9.97 -3.41
CA ALA A 18 7.47 -8.75 -2.65
C ALA A 18 8.73 -7.90 -2.59
N ALA A 19 8.54 -6.60 -2.49
CA ALA A 19 9.62 -5.64 -2.27
C ALA A 19 9.23 -4.64 -1.19
N ALA A 20 10.21 -4.21 -0.40
CA ALA A 20 10.12 -3.07 0.50
C ALA A 20 11.19 -2.06 0.14
N VAL A 21 10.81 -0.79 0.05
CA VAL A 21 11.69 0.35 -0.22
C VAL A 21 11.62 1.29 0.97
N VAL A 22 12.72 1.50 1.65
CA VAL A 22 12.82 2.49 2.73
C VAL A 22 13.41 3.77 2.18
N ILE A 23 12.76 4.88 2.45
CA ILE A 23 13.17 6.21 2.00
C ILE A 23 13.32 7.17 3.18
N ASP A 24 14.18 8.16 2.99
CA ASP A 24 14.11 9.41 3.75
C ASP A 24 12.98 10.27 3.19
N THR A 25 12.09 10.75 4.06
CA THR A 25 10.96 11.59 3.65
C THR A 25 11.34 13.03 3.33
N SER A 26 12.54 13.46 3.71
CA SER A 26 13.01 14.83 3.49
C SER A 26 13.46 15.09 2.04
N ASP A 27 14.04 14.09 1.38
CA ASP A 27 14.61 14.20 0.03
C ASP A 27 14.24 13.05 -0.91
N PHE A 28 13.46 12.06 -0.43
CA PHE A 28 13.09 10.82 -1.11
C PHE A 28 14.27 9.93 -1.50
N SER A 29 15.45 10.12 -0.89
CA SER A 29 16.58 9.22 -1.09
C SER A 29 16.26 7.81 -0.58
N ILE A 30 16.72 6.80 -1.33
CA ILE A 30 16.56 5.40 -0.94
C ILE A 30 17.59 5.07 0.12
N ILE A 31 17.12 4.68 1.30
CA ILE A 31 17.97 4.24 2.41
C ILE A 31 18.27 2.74 2.28
N GLU A 32 17.24 1.95 2.00
CA GLU A 32 17.36 0.50 1.91
C GLU A 32 16.28 -0.09 1.00
N THR A 33 16.62 -1.19 0.34
CA THR A 33 15.64 -1.98 -0.42
C THR A 33 15.81 -3.46 -0.10
N THR A 34 14.71 -4.17 0.01
CA THR A 34 14.69 -5.62 0.17
C THR A 34 13.68 -6.27 -0.77
N THR A 35 13.96 -7.50 -1.16
CA THR A 35 13.03 -8.32 -1.94
C THR A 35 12.91 -9.71 -1.32
N ALA A 36 11.74 -10.32 -1.49
CA ALA A 36 11.49 -11.70 -1.11
C ALA A 36 10.65 -12.39 -2.18
N SER A 37 10.76 -13.69 -2.26
CA SER A 37 9.90 -14.53 -3.08
C SER A 37 9.47 -15.77 -2.32
N ARG A 38 8.23 -16.21 -2.55
CA ARG A 38 7.65 -17.36 -1.87
C ARG A 38 6.74 -18.15 -2.79
N LYS A 39 6.68 -19.48 -2.62
CA LYS A 39 5.60 -20.26 -3.21
C LYS A 39 4.25 -19.86 -2.63
N VAL A 40 3.25 -19.86 -3.49
CA VAL A 40 1.87 -19.55 -3.10
C VAL A 40 1.21 -20.84 -2.62
N ASP A 41 1.10 -21.00 -1.31
CA ASP A 41 0.53 -22.21 -0.69
C ASP A 41 -0.97 -22.04 -0.35
N PHE A 42 -1.45 -20.78 -0.27
CA PHE A 42 -2.84 -20.49 0.05
C PHE A 42 -3.70 -20.45 -1.23
N PRO A 43 -4.85 -21.13 -1.28
CA PRO A 43 -5.73 -21.12 -2.46
C PRO A 43 -6.32 -19.73 -2.71
N TYR A 44 -6.69 -19.45 -3.96
CA TYR A 44 -7.42 -18.22 -4.25
C TYR A 44 -8.85 -18.30 -3.70
N ILE A 45 -9.14 -17.46 -2.71
CA ILE A 45 -10.48 -17.28 -2.12
C ILE A 45 -10.80 -15.78 -2.19
N PRO A 46 -11.91 -15.39 -2.85
CA PRO A 46 -12.30 -13.98 -2.92
C PRO A 46 -12.37 -13.31 -1.54
N GLY A 47 -11.73 -12.15 -1.41
CA GLY A 47 -11.62 -11.40 -0.16
C GLY A 47 -10.63 -11.98 0.86
N LEU A 48 -9.79 -12.96 0.48
CA LEU A 48 -8.68 -13.48 1.29
C LEU A 48 -7.34 -13.37 0.55
N LEU A 49 -7.22 -12.45 -0.41
CA LEU A 49 -6.01 -12.27 -1.20
C LEU A 49 -4.79 -11.95 -0.31
N SER A 50 -5.00 -11.19 0.76
CA SER A 50 -3.93 -10.84 1.70
C SER A 50 -3.24 -12.03 2.36
N PHE A 51 -3.93 -13.18 2.51
CA PHE A 51 -3.31 -14.41 3.03
C PHE A 51 -2.31 -15.04 2.05
N ARG A 52 -2.44 -14.71 0.76
CA ARG A 52 -1.47 -15.13 -0.26
C ARG A 52 -0.29 -14.15 -0.36
N GLU A 53 -0.53 -12.87 -0.11
CA GLU A 53 0.41 -11.77 -0.34
C GLU A 53 1.22 -11.43 0.92
N ALA A 54 0.59 -11.37 2.09
CA ALA A 54 1.25 -10.95 3.32
C ALA A 54 2.48 -11.77 3.69
N PRO A 55 2.53 -13.11 3.55
CA PRO A 55 3.73 -13.86 3.90
C PRO A 55 4.99 -13.41 3.15
N ALA A 56 4.91 -13.13 1.85
CA ALA A 56 6.06 -12.65 1.09
C ALA A 56 6.44 -11.20 1.47
N CYS A 57 5.43 -10.37 1.77
CA CYS A 57 5.66 -9.01 2.26
C CYS A 57 6.38 -9.02 3.63
N ILE A 58 6.00 -9.91 4.53
CA ILE A 58 6.67 -10.09 5.83
C ILE A 58 8.11 -10.57 5.63
N ASP A 59 8.34 -11.56 4.76
CA ASP A 59 9.70 -12.03 4.45
C ASP A 59 10.59 -10.88 3.91
N ALA A 60 10.01 -9.92 3.16
CA ALA A 60 10.74 -8.73 2.70
C ALA A 60 11.03 -7.73 3.85
N VAL A 61 10.06 -7.52 4.74
CA VAL A 61 10.23 -6.64 5.91
C VAL A 61 11.28 -7.19 6.88
N GLU A 62 11.27 -8.49 7.14
CA GLU A 62 12.22 -9.14 8.06
C GLU A 62 13.69 -9.05 7.58
N LYS A 63 13.90 -8.82 6.28
CA LYS A 63 15.24 -8.57 5.73
C LYS A 63 15.75 -7.14 5.90
N LEU A 64 14.86 -6.20 6.28
CA LEU A 64 15.27 -4.82 6.53
C LEU A 64 16.18 -4.74 7.77
N LYS A 65 17.28 -4.02 7.61
CA LYS A 65 18.18 -3.66 8.70
C LYS A 65 17.75 -2.36 9.39
N THR A 66 17.09 -1.50 8.63
CA THR A 66 16.47 -0.27 9.15
C THR A 66 15.12 -0.58 9.79
N ASN A 67 14.66 0.30 10.66
CA ASN A 67 13.37 0.17 11.34
C ASN A 67 12.46 1.36 10.97
N PRO A 68 11.69 1.27 9.88
CA PRO A 68 10.80 2.35 9.45
C PRO A 68 9.73 2.68 10.51
N ASP A 69 9.34 3.96 10.56
CA ASP A 69 8.31 4.45 11.48
C ASP A 69 6.90 4.11 10.98
N VAL A 70 6.72 4.05 9.65
CA VAL A 70 5.44 3.77 9.00
C VAL A 70 5.65 2.97 7.71
N PHE A 71 4.71 2.08 7.42
CA PHE A 71 4.67 1.29 6.19
C PHE A 71 3.47 1.68 5.33
N VAL A 72 3.68 2.00 4.07
CA VAL A 72 2.62 2.18 3.09
C VAL A 72 2.59 0.99 2.14
N VAL A 73 1.42 0.39 1.98
CA VAL A 73 1.23 -0.83 1.20
C VAL A 73 0.38 -0.51 -0.03
N ASP A 74 0.82 -0.97 -1.22
CA ASP A 74 0.02 -0.87 -2.44
C ASP A 74 -1.18 -1.83 -2.35
N GLY A 75 -2.25 -1.36 -1.74
CA GLY A 75 -3.46 -2.12 -1.49
C GLY A 75 -4.36 -1.47 -0.45
N GLN A 76 -5.38 -2.18 -0.02
CA GLN A 76 -6.36 -1.68 0.93
C GLN A 76 -5.94 -1.95 2.38
N GLY A 77 -6.28 -1.00 3.27
CA GLY A 77 -6.35 -1.22 4.71
C GLY A 77 -7.75 -1.69 5.14
N ILE A 78 -8.43 -0.91 5.97
CA ILE A 78 -9.82 -1.20 6.39
C ILE A 78 -10.84 -1.01 5.26
N ALA A 79 -10.48 -0.41 4.12
CA ALA A 79 -11.35 -0.28 2.94
C ALA A 79 -11.55 -1.63 2.22
N HIS A 80 -11.97 -2.63 2.97
CA HIS A 80 -12.10 -4.03 2.58
C HIS A 80 -13.40 -4.62 3.15
N PRO A 81 -14.05 -5.60 2.48
CA PRO A 81 -15.32 -6.19 2.98
C PRO A 81 -15.25 -6.71 4.41
N ARG A 82 -14.09 -7.23 4.82
CA ARG A 82 -13.84 -7.72 6.19
C ARG A 82 -13.06 -6.73 7.06
N ARG A 83 -12.90 -5.48 6.63
CA ARG A 83 -12.06 -4.47 7.29
C ARG A 83 -10.61 -4.94 7.53
N LEU A 84 -10.18 -5.93 6.75
CA LEU A 84 -8.87 -6.57 6.84
C LEU A 84 -8.28 -6.73 5.43
N GLY A 85 -7.90 -5.62 4.79
CA GLY A 85 -7.09 -5.61 3.59
C GLY A 85 -5.63 -5.90 3.88
N ILE A 86 -4.79 -5.93 2.85
CA ILE A 86 -3.38 -6.31 3.00
C ILE A 86 -2.61 -5.39 3.93
N ALA A 87 -2.85 -4.08 3.91
CA ALA A 87 -2.17 -3.14 4.81
C ALA A 87 -2.56 -3.38 6.27
N SER A 88 -3.84 -3.67 6.57
CA SER A 88 -4.27 -4.03 7.93
C SER A 88 -3.66 -5.35 8.38
N HIS A 89 -3.64 -6.35 7.50
CA HIS A 89 -3.09 -7.67 7.81
C HIS A 89 -1.59 -7.60 8.12
N ILE A 90 -0.81 -6.94 7.26
CA ILE A 90 0.63 -6.75 7.49
C ILE A 90 0.86 -5.96 8.77
N GLY A 91 0.13 -4.85 8.97
CA GLY A 91 0.29 -4.00 10.16
C GLY A 91 0.06 -4.73 11.47
N LEU A 92 -0.92 -5.64 11.52
CA LEU A 92 -1.16 -6.50 12.68
C LEU A 92 0.01 -7.48 12.92
N LEU A 93 0.59 -8.03 11.86
CA LEU A 93 1.67 -9.01 11.97
C LEU A 93 3.00 -8.39 12.42
N ILE A 94 3.33 -7.18 11.89
CA ILE A 94 4.58 -6.49 12.25
C ILE A 94 4.44 -5.54 13.44
N ASP A 95 3.20 -5.32 13.91
CA ASP A 95 2.85 -4.40 15.00
C ASP A 95 3.34 -2.95 14.79
N LYS A 96 3.30 -2.46 13.56
CA LYS A 96 3.74 -1.12 13.13
C LYS A 96 2.63 -0.31 12.48
N PRO A 97 2.72 1.04 12.47
CA PRO A 97 1.83 1.87 11.68
C PRO A 97 1.84 1.49 10.22
N THR A 98 0.66 1.20 9.66
CA THR A 98 0.49 0.86 8.24
C THR A 98 -0.64 1.62 7.60
N ILE A 99 -0.45 1.97 6.34
CA ILE A 99 -1.39 2.71 5.48
C ILE A 99 -1.65 1.89 4.22
N GLY A 100 -2.90 1.76 3.83
CA GLY A 100 -3.27 1.26 2.51
C GLY A 100 -3.40 2.40 1.52
N CYS A 101 -2.70 2.32 0.38
CA CYS A 101 -2.81 3.26 -0.74
C CYS A 101 -3.06 2.51 -2.04
N ALA A 102 -4.34 2.33 -2.39
CA ALA A 102 -4.74 1.53 -3.52
C ALA A 102 -5.00 2.35 -4.79
N LYS A 103 -4.69 1.77 -5.95
CA LYS A 103 -4.90 2.36 -7.29
C LYS A 103 -6.36 2.38 -7.73
N SER A 104 -7.19 1.52 -7.14
CA SER A 104 -8.59 1.31 -7.49
C SER A 104 -9.43 1.04 -6.25
N ARG A 105 -10.71 1.41 -6.34
CA ARG A 105 -11.70 1.08 -5.30
C ARG A 105 -11.98 -0.42 -5.29
N LEU A 106 -12.02 -1.00 -4.10
CA LEU A 106 -12.47 -2.37 -3.87
C LEU A 106 -13.94 -2.41 -3.47
N ILE A 107 -14.32 -1.60 -2.47
CA ILE A 107 -15.69 -1.48 -1.95
C ILE A 107 -16.04 -0.02 -1.65
N GLY A 108 -17.26 0.22 -1.25
CA GLY A 108 -17.76 1.51 -0.78
C GLY A 108 -18.22 2.45 -1.90
N THR A 109 -18.77 3.58 -1.51
CA THR A 109 -19.26 4.65 -2.36
C THR A 109 -18.63 5.97 -1.95
N PHE A 110 -18.55 6.92 -2.87
CA PHE A 110 -17.98 8.24 -2.61
C PHE A 110 -18.52 9.26 -3.61
N ASP A 111 -18.49 10.53 -3.23
CA ASP A 111 -18.62 11.63 -4.16
C ASP A 111 -17.24 11.95 -4.75
N GLU A 112 -17.20 12.26 -6.05
CA GLU A 112 -15.93 12.55 -6.73
C GLU A 112 -15.23 13.75 -6.08
N PRO A 113 -13.99 13.63 -5.63
CA PRO A 113 -13.26 14.76 -5.05
C PRO A 113 -12.93 15.82 -6.11
N GLY A 114 -12.80 17.06 -5.68
CA GLY A 114 -12.41 18.17 -6.55
C GLY A 114 -11.16 17.84 -7.38
N SER A 115 -10.95 18.58 -8.47
CA SER A 115 -9.87 18.29 -9.43
C SER A 115 -8.46 18.64 -8.92
N LYS A 116 -8.35 19.52 -7.94
CA LYS A 116 -7.06 20.01 -7.42
C LYS A 116 -6.35 18.95 -6.58
N LYS A 117 -5.01 18.92 -6.65
CA LYS A 117 -4.17 18.13 -5.74
C LYS A 117 -4.56 18.43 -4.28
N GLY A 118 -4.69 17.39 -3.46
CA GLY A 118 -5.08 17.47 -2.06
C GLY A 118 -6.59 17.41 -1.82
N SER A 119 -7.44 17.58 -2.85
CA SER A 119 -8.88 17.38 -2.69
C SER A 119 -9.18 15.93 -2.35
N HIS A 120 -10.03 15.69 -1.37
CA HIS A 120 -10.44 14.34 -0.99
C HIS A 120 -11.89 14.31 -0.50
N ASN A 121 -12.52 13.15 -0.58
CA ASN A 121 -13.87 12.89 -0.09
C ASN A 121 -13.91 11.52 0.60
N PRO A 122 -14.80 11.36 1.60
CA PRO A 122 -14.94 10.10 2.32
C PRO A 122 -15.29 8.93 1.40
N LEU A 123 -14.62 7.80 1.60
CA LEU A 123 -15.04 6.50 1.08
C LEU A 123 -15.93 5.84 2.14
N MET A 124 -17.20 5.68 1.82
CA MET A 124 -18.21 5.18 2.75
C MET A 124 -18.67 3.76 2.38
N ASP A 125 -18.85 2.91 3.37
CA ASP A 125 -19.45 1.58 3.19
C ASP A 125 -20.37 1.26 4.37
N SER A 126 -21.63 0.97 4.06
CA SER A 126 -22.67 0.64 5.08
C SER A 126 -22.79 1.69 6.21
N GLY A 127 -22.62 2.97 5.88
CA GLY A 127 -22.67 4.08 6.83
C GLY A 127 -21.38 4.34 7.60
N GLU A 128 -20.34 3.54 7.39
CA GLU A 128 -19.03 3.68 8.00
C GLU A 128 -18.04 4.35 7.03
N LYS A 129 -17.22 5.27 7.55
CA LYS A 129 -16.10 5.84 6.81
C LYS A 129 -14.92 4.86 6.85
N ILE A 130 -14.60 4.27 5.70
CA ILE A 130 -13.57 3.23 5.57
C ILE A 130 -12.26 3.76 4.93
N GLY A 131 -12.23 5.01 4.51
CA GLY A 131 -11.07 5.62 3.90
C GLY A 131 -11.39 6.96 3.26
N GLU A 132 -10.48 7.43 2.43
CA GLU A 132 -10.62 8.64 1.61
C GLU A 132 -10.27 8.36 0.16
N VAL A 133 -10.99 9.02 -0.73
CA VAL A 133 -10.70 9.10 -2.15
C VAL A 133 -9.90 10.38 -2.36
N LEU A 134 -8.60 10.26 -2.62
CA LEU A 134 -7.64 11.36 -2.56
C LEU A 134 -7.11 11.72 -3.95
N ARG A 135 -7.22 12.99 -4.33
CA ARG A 135 -6.61 13.56 -5.53
C ARG A 135 -5.15 13.89 -5.28
N THR A 136 -4.25 13.00 -5.62
CA THR A 136 -2.80 13.17 -5.41
C THR A 136 -2.16 14.12 -6.41
N ARG A 137 -2.83 14.36 -7.55
CA ARG A 137 -2.39 15.28 -8.60
C ARG A 137 -3.61 15.93 -9.27
N THR A 138 -3.49 17.21 -9.64
CA THR A 138 -4.54 17.96 -10.33
C THR A 138 -4.93 17.28 -11.64
N ASP A 139 -6.25 17.17 -11.89
CA ASP A 139 -6.88 16.60 -13.08
C ASP A 139 -6.51 15.13 -13.40
N VAL A 140 -6.05 14.36 -12.39
CA VAL A 140 -5.69 12.94 -12.55
C VAL A 140 -6.60 12.09 -11.65
N LYS A 141 -6.89 10.85 -12.05
CA LYS A 141 -7.69 9.90 -11.25
C LYS A 141 -7.19 9.83 -9.80
N PRO A 142 -8.08 9.83 -8.78
CA PRO A 142 -7.69 9.75 -7.38
C PRO A 142 -7.10 8.37 -7.03
N VAL A 143 -6.48 8.28 -5.86
CA VAL A 143 -6.12 7.04 -5.18
C VAL A 143 -7.06 6.82 -3.99
N TYR A 144 -7.05 5.61 -3.43
CA TYR A 144 -7.90 5.22 -2.30
C TYR A 144 -7.00 4.97 -1.10
N VAL A 145 -7.12 5.84 -0.09
CA VAL A 145 -6.29 5.79 1.12
C VAL A 145 -7.14 5.28 2.28
N SER A 146 -6.62 4.33 3.02
CA SER A 146 -7.29 3.78 4.19
C SER A 146 -6.30 3.42 5.29
N VAL A 147 -6.77 3.46 6.53
CA VAL A 147 -5.98 3.02 7.68
C VAL A 147 -5.67 1.53 7.56
N GLY A 148 -4.43 1.14 7.79
CA GLY A 148 -4.05 -0.25 7.98
C GLY A 148 -4.04 -0.60 9.46
N HIS A 149 -3.08 -0.06 10.22
CA HIS A 149 -2.87 -0.32 11.64
C HIS A 149 -2.19 0.88 12.31
N LYS A 150 -2.49 1.17 13.58
CA LYS A 150 -1.81 2.17 14.43
C LYS A 150 -1.55 3.56 13.78
N CYS A 151 -2.44 4.05 12.94
CA CYS A 151 -2.37 5.38 12.37
C CYS A 151 -3.76 5.99 12.26
N THR A 152 -3.83 7.30 12.08
CA THR A 152 -5.08 8.00 11.75
C THR A 152 -5.24 8.14 10.25
N LEU A 153 -6.45 8.42 9.79
CA LEU A 153 -6.71 8.65 8.38
C LEU A 153 -6.08 9.97 7.90
N ASP A 154 -6.02 10.99 8.76
CA ASP A 154 -5.40 12.28 8.45
C ASP A 154 -3.87 12.13 8.28
N ASP A 155 -3.21 11.34 9.13
CA ASP A 155 -1.79 10.98 8.95
C ASP A 155 -1.57 10.26 7.62
N ALA A 156 -2.46 9.31 7.30
CA ALA A 156 -2.38 8.54 6.06
C ALA A 156 -2.49 9.43 4.82
N ILE A 157 -3.42 10.39 4.81
CA ILE A 157 -3.59 11.38 3.74
C ILE A 157 -2.34 12.25 3.60
N SER A 158 -1.84 12.79 4.70
CA SER A 158 -0.65 13.67 4.73
C SER A 158 0.57 12.95 4.16
N ILE A 159 0.85 11.75 4.64
CA ILE A 159 1.99 10.92 4.19
C ILE A 159 1.89 10.61 2.68
N VAL A 160 0.71 10.19 2.20
CA VAL A 160 0.52 9.89 0.78
C VAL A 160 0.71 11.15 -0.09
N LEU A 161 0.22 12.31 0.35
CA LEU A 161 0.39 13.58 -0.38
C LEU A 161 1.85 14.06 -0.40
N GLU A 162 2.56 13.96 0.71
CA GLU A 162 3.99 14.30 0.82
C GLU A 162 4.83 13.46 -0.13
N CYS A 163 4.56 12.15 -0.20
CA CYS A 163 5.26 11.24 -1.10
C CYS A 163 4.87 11.38 -2.58
N THR A 164 3.88 12.23 -2.89
CA THR A 164 3.41 12.42 -4.28
C THR A 164 3.92 13.73 -4.86
N THR A 165 4.88 13.64 -5.78
CA THR A 165 5.53 14.79 -6.41
C THR A 165 5.06 14.96 -7.86
N LYS A 166 5.58 14.18 -8.78
CA LYS A 166 5.41 14.32 -10.23
C LYS A 166 4.29 13.44 -10.80
N TYR A 167 4.05 12.28 -10.21
CA TYR A 167 3.12 11.27 -10.74
C TYR A 167 1.87 11.13 -9.87
N ARG A 168 0.85 10.44 -10.38
CA ARG A 168 -0.36 10.10 -9.63
C ARG A 168 -0.05 9.21 -8.41
N LEU A 169 0.83 8.24 -8.59
CA LEU A 169 1.26 7.37 -7.51
C LEU A 169 2.46 7.98 -6.80
N PRO A 170 2.56 7.82 -5.49
CA PRO A 170 3.73 8.23 -4.72
C PRO A 170 5.03 7.68 -5.29
N GLU A 171 6.12 8.44 -5.21
CA GLU A 171 7.42 8.02 -5.78
C GLU A 171 7.90 6.68 -5.24
N PRO A 172 7.80 6.39 -3.93
CA PRO A 172 8.22 5.09 -3.40
C PRO A 172 7.38 3.91 -3.92
N SER A 173 6.09 4.13 -4.24
CA SER A 173 5.23 3.10 -4.86
C SER A 173 5.79 2.63 -6.21
N ARG A 174 6.28 3.59 -7.00
CA ARG A 174 6.87 3.29 -8.32
C ARG A 174 8.17 2.50 -8.18
N LEU A 175 8.99 2.86 -7.21
CA LEU A 175 10.25 2.15 -6.91
C LEU A 175 9.98 0.72 -6.44
N ALA A 176 9.06 0.52 -5.50
CA ALA A 176 8.67 -0.80 -5.04
C ALA A 176 8.14 -1.67 -6.20
N HIS A 177 7.27 -1.09 -7.04
CA HIS A 177 6.75 -1.77 -8.23
C HIS A 177 7.84 -2.20 -9.21
N GLN A 178 8.83 -1.33 -9.48
CA GLN A 178 9.97 -1.66 -10.34
C GLN A 178 10.81 -2.80 -9.76
N LEU A 179 11.10 -2.78 -8.45
CA LEU A 179 11.85 -3.83 -7.78
C LEU A 179 11.15 -5.18 -7.82
N VAL A 180 9.84 -5.21 -7.59
CA VAL A 180 9.04 -6.44 -7.75
C VAL A 180 9.10 -6.95 -9.18
N GLY A 181 8.99 -6.04 -10.17
CA GLY A 181 9.13 -6.39 -11.58
C GLY A 181 10.50 -7.00 -11.93
N GLN A 182 11.59 -6.44 -11.40
CA GLN A 182 12.94 -6.97 -11.57
C GLN A 182 13.11 -8.35 -10.90
N ALA A 183 12.62 -8.50 -9.66
CA ALA A 183 12.67 -9.77 -8.93
C ALA A 183 11.89 -10.91 -9.63
N LYS A 184 10.89 -10.56 -10.43
CA LYS A 184 10.10 -11.50 -11.22
C LYS A 184 10.82 -11.99 -12.50
N LEU A 185 11.80 -11.22 -13.00
CA LEU A 185 12.50 -11.52 -14.24
C LEU A 185 13.81 -12.32 -14.03
N GLY A 186 14.34 -12.34 -12.81
CA GLY A 186 15.53 -13.09 -12.40
C GLY A 186 15.18 -14.42 -11.79
#